data_f04c95f0927e4a2abaa218a8c7d9c866
#
_entry.id   f04c95f0927e4a2abaa218a8c7d9c866
#
_cell.length_a   1.000
_cell.length_b   1.000
_cell.length_c   1.000
_cell.angle_alpha   90.00
_cell.angle_beta   90.00
_cell.angle_gamma   90.00
#
_symmetry.space_group_name_H-M   'P 1'
#
loop_
_entity.id
_entity.type
_entity.pdbx_description
1 polymer ?
#
loop_
_entity_poly.entity_id
_entity_poly.type
_entity_poly.pdbx_seq_one_letter_code
_entity_poly.pdbx_strand_id
1 'polypeptide(L)'
;MTTPSATTGPDTQTSPPPLPELGLTPDERALVSQAWALAASVYAGQTLPTGEPLLDHAAGVAQLAAGLRIGRDACIAALLFAVPIHLERAQDHLREHFGILVADMVVQLDRLARFRARLFGAPPARGPGDENTGRLLTPPKMILAMSSDLRVVVLRLASSLQTLRWLAPRTHALRAMLAREARDVY
;
A
#
# COMPACT_ATOMS: atom_id res chain seq x y z
N MET A 1 41.50 30.75 -7.79
CA MET A 1 41.03 29.49 -8.39
C MET A 1 40.35 28.71 -7.28
N THR A 2 39.05 28.87 -7.19
CA THR A 2 38.21 28.33 -6.10
C THR A 2 37.24 27.36 -6.73
N THR A 3 37.36 26.09 -6.44
CA THR A 3 36.44 25.05 -6.84
C THR A 3 35.31 24.97 -5.82
N PRO A 4 34.04 25.03 -6.22
CA PRO A 4 32.95 24.65 -5.34
C PRO A 4 32.67 23.15 -5.51
N SER A 5 32.98 22.38 -4.48
CA SER A 5 32.47 21.01 -4.36
C SER A 5 31.01 21.07 -3.92
N ALA A 6 30.10 20.87 -4.85
CA ALA A 6 28.69 20.59 -4.55
C ALA A 6 28.52 19.08 -4.44
N THR A 7 28.59 18.57 -3.22
CA THR A 7 28.14 17.22 -2.89
C THR A 7 26.69 17.34 -2.47
N THR A 8 25.78 17.23 -3.42
CA THR A 8 24.36 17.01 -3.14
C THR A 8 24.18 15.50 -2.96
N GLY A 9 24.31 15.03 -1.72
CA GLY A 9 23.83 13.72 -1.32
C GLY A 9 22.29 13.74 -1.32
N PRO A 10 21.60 12.63 -1.65
CA PRO A 10 20.19 12.55 -1.50
C PRO A 10 19.84 12.51 -0.01
N ASP A 11 19.44 13.65 0.54
CA ASP A 11 18.78 13.70 1.85
C ASP A 11 17.47 12.93 1.73
N THR A 12 17.55 11.65 1.98
CA THR A 12 16.39 10.76 2.14
C THR A 12 15.60 11.28 3.32
N GLN A 13 14.41 11.76 3.08
CA GLN A 13 13.50 12.33 4.06
C GLN A 13 13.34 11.38 5.25
N THR A 14 14.06 11.63 6.31
CA THR A 14 14.07 10.84 7.56
C THR A 14 12.84 11.13 8.42
N SER A 15 12.06 12.15 8.06
CA SER A 15 10.87 12.54 8.80
C SER A 15 9.60 11.87 8.25
N PRO A 16 8.72 11.38 9.12
CA PRO A 16 7.43 10.82 8.69
C PRO A 16 6.62 11.88 7.93
N PRO A 17 5.82 11.47 6.94
CA PRO A 17 4.95 12.39 6.22
C PRO A 17 4.02 13.09 7.20
N PRO A 18 3.67 14.37 6.98
CA PRO A 18 2.68 15.04 7.80
C PRO A 18 1.36 14.28 7.65
N LEU A 19 0.98 13.57 8.69
CA LEU A 19 -0.34 12.95 8.76
C LEU A 19 -1.32 14.04 9.26
N PRO A 20 -2.33 14.42 8.46
CA PRO A 20 -3.29 15.42 8.87
C PRO A 20 -3.97 14.99 10.16
N GLU A 21 -4.07 15.93 11.06
CA GLU A 21 -4.70 15.97 12.39
C GLU A 21 -5.49 14.73 12.84
N LEU A 22 -4.78 13.66 13.18
CA LEU A 22 -5.39 12.50 13.85
C LEU A 22 -5.65 12.73 15.33
N GLY A 23 -5.28 13.90 15.88
CA GLY A 23 -5.35 14.15 17.32
C GLY A 23 -4.51 13.16 18.14
N LEU A 24 -3.41 12.67 17.56
CA LEU A 24 -2.56 11.66 18.17
C LEU A 24 -1.91 12.15 19.46
N THR A 25 -1.96 11.33 20.49
CA THR A 25 -1.15 11.52 21.71
C THR A 25 0.35 11.44 21.37
N PRO A 26 1.24 11.89 22.27
CA PRO A 26 2.69 11.75 22.07
C PRO A 26 3.13 10.31 21.81
N ASP A 27 2.58 9.35 22.55
CA ASP A 27 2.90 7.93 22.41
C ASP A 27 2.45 7.38 21.05
N GLU A 28 1.28 7.78 20.59
CA GLU A 28 0.76 7.39 19.29
C GLU A 28 1.59 7.96 18.14
N ARG A 29 2.10 9.18 18.28
CA ARG A 29 3.03 9.77 17.31
C ARG A 29 4.36 9.02 17.30
N ALA A 30 4.87 8.61 18.45
CA ALA A 30 6.08 7.80 18.55
C ALA A 30 5.92 6.47 17.80
N LEU A 31 4.76 5.81 17.95
CA LEU A 31 4.45 4.56 17.26
C LEU A 31 4.38 4.73 15.73
N VAL A 32 3.75 5.80 15.25
CA VAL A 32 3.73 6.13 13.82
C VAL A 32 5.14 6.43 13.30
N SER A 33 5.96 7.13 14.08
CA SER A 33 7.37 7.40 13.72
C SER A 33 8.20 6.12 13.64
N GLN A 34 7.98 5.17 14.53
CA GLN A 34 8.62 3.85 14.47
C GLN A 34 8.18 3.07 13.22
N ALA A 35 6.90 3.08 12.89
CA ALA A 35 6.38 2.46 11.68
C ALA A 35 6.99 3.08 10.41
N TRP A 36 7.13 4.40 10.39
CA TRP A 36 7.80 5.11 9.30
C TRP A 36 9.27 4.71 9.18
N ALA A 37 10.02 4.69 10.27
CA ALA A 37 11.43 4.31 10.27
C ALA A 37 11.62 2.87 9.76
N LEU A 38 10.77 1.94 10.17
CA LEU A 38 10.78 0.57 9.67
C LEU A 38 10.47 0.53 8.18
N ALA A 39 9.41 1.21 7.73
CA ALA A 39 9.05 1.28 6.32
C ALA A 39 10.18 1.88 5.48
N ALA A 40 10.79 2.98 5.92
CA ALA A 40 11.89 3.64 5.23
C ALA A 40 13.10 2.71 5.06
N SER A 41 13.44 1.92 6.09
CA SER A 41 14.56 0.97 6.03
C SER A 41 14.26 -0.21 5.09
N VAL A 42 13.03 -0.75 5.15
CA VAL A 42 12.64 -1.95 4.37
C VAL A 42 12.37 -1.61 2.91
N TYR A 43 11.85 -0.42 2.62
CA TYR A 43 11.43 -0.01 1.27
C TYR A 43 12.51 0.78 0.51
N ALA A 44 13.69 0.96 1.09
CA ALA A 44 14.79 1.70 0.45
C ALA A 44 15.07 1.15 -0.95
N GLY A 45 14.98 2.01 -1.98
CA GLY A 45 15.21 1.66 -3.37
C GLY A 45 14.16 0.75 -4.02
N GLN A 46 13.09 0.39 -3.31
CA GLN A 46 12.01 -0.44 -3.83
C GLN A 46 10.97 0.40 -4.59
N THR A 47 10.44 -0.17 -5.66
CA THR A 47 9.37 0.46 -6.46
C THR A 47 8.24 -0.52 -6.72
N LEU A 48 7.03 0.00 -6.89
CA LEU A 48 5.90 -0.75 -7.41
C LEU A 48 6.11 -1.04 -8.93
N PRO A 49 5.38 -2.00 -9.50
CA PRO A 49 5.39 -2.25 -10.95
C PRO A 49 5.07 -1.01 -11.80
N THR A 50 4.41 -0.02 -11.23
CA THR A 50 4.08 1.27 -11.85
C THR A 50 5.25 2.26 -11.87
N GLY A 51 6.39 1.92 -11.23
CA GLY A 51 7.54 2.80 -11.03
C GLY A 51 7.39 3.77 -9.87
N GLU A 52 6.28 3.73 -9.12
CA GLU A 52 6.09 4.52 -7.91
C GLU A 52 7.02 4.01 -6.80
N PRO A 53 7.83 4.89 -6.14
CA PRO A 53 8.62 4.48 -4.98
C PRO A 53 7.72 3.90 -3.88
N LEU A 54 8.10 2.74 -3.33
CA LEU A 54 7.25 2.01 -2.40
C LEU A 54 6.98 2.80 -1.11
N LEU A 55 7.97 3.56 -0.64
CA LEU A 55 7.84 4.42 0.52
C LEU A 55 6.86 5.59 0.27
N ASP A 56 6.93 6.23 -0.91
CA ASP A 56 6.03 7.32 -1.29
C ASP A 56 4.59 6.82 -1.40
N HIS A 57 4.42 5.62 -1.97
CA HIS A 57 3.11 4.97 -2.01
C HIS A 57 2.54 4.73 -0.61
N ALA A 58 3.33 4.13 0.29
CA ALA A 58 2.93 3.89 1.68
C ALA A 58 2.54 5.19 2.40
N ALA A 59 3.35 6.24 2.23
CA ALA A 59 3.08 7.58 2.77
C ALA A 59 1.76 8.16 2.25
N GLY A 60 1.53 8.10 0.95
CA GLY A 60 0.30 8.60 0.33
C GLY A 60 -0.95 7.85 0.80
N VAL A 61 -0.86 6.53 0.95
CA VAL A 61 -1.96 5.71 1.48
C VAL A 61 -2.23 6.06 2.95
N ALA A 62 -1.18 6.22 3.77
CA ALA A 62 -1.32 6.62 5.18
C ALA A 62 -1.94 8.01 5.33
N GLN A 63 -1.58 8.97 4.47
CA GLN A 63 -2.20 10.29 4.44
C GLN A 63 -3.69 10.24 4.07
N LEU A 64 -4.06 9.41 3.09
CA LEU A 64 -5.47 9.17 2.74
C LEU A 64 -6.24 8.55 3.91
N ALA A 65 -5.66 7.56 4.58
CA ALA A 65 -6.24 6.91 5.75
C ALA A 65 -6.46 7.91 6.89
N ALA A 66 -5.48 8.79 7.13
CA ALA A 66 -5.57 9.86 8.12
C ALA A 66 -6.67 10.87 7.77
N GLY A 67 -6.74 11.30 6.52
CA GLY A 67 -7.79 12.21 6.03
C GLY A 67 -9.20 11.63 6.16
N LEU A 68 -9.35 10.32 6.00
CA LEU A 68 -10.60 9.59 6.21
C LEU A 68 -10.89 9.27 7.68
N ARG A 69 -9.96 9.58 8.59
CA ARG A 69 -10.08 9.34 10.05
C ARG A 69 -10.39 7.89 10.40
N ILE A 70 -9.84 6.93 9.67
CA ILE A 70 -10.08 5.50 9.91
C ILE A 70 -9.23 4.91 11.05
N GLY A 71 -8.50 5.76 11.77
CA GLY A 71 -7.77 5.44 12.99
C GLY A 71 -6.27 5.26 12.79
N ARG A 72 -5.53 5.38 13.90
CA ARG A 72 -4.08 5.26 13.96
C ARG A 72 -3.57 3.93 13.41
N ASP A 73 -4.20 2.83 13.84
CA ASP A 73 -3.76 1.48 13.47
C ASP A 73 -3.85 1.24 11.97
N ALA A 74 -4.85 1.82 11.31
CA ALA A 74 -4.98 1.78 9.86
C ALA A 74 -3.88 2.59 9.16
N CYS A 75 -3.49 3.76 9.71
CA CYS A 75 -2.38 4.54 9.18
C CYS A 75 -1.04 3.79 9.30
N ILE A 76 -0.81 3.12 10.45
CA ILE A 76 0.37 2.29 10.66
C ILE A 76 0.35 1.09 9.70
N ALA A 77 -0.77 0.40 9.54
CA ALA A 77 -0.92 -0.71 8.60
C ALA A 77 -0.68 -0.26 7.15
N ALA A 78 -1.10 0.97 6.80
CA ALA A 78 -0.82 1.57 5.50
C ALA A 78 0.68 1.81 5.26
N LEU A 79 1.42 2.23 6.28
CA LEU A 79 2.88 2.37 6.19
C LEU A 79 3.59 1.02 6.04
N LEU A 80 3.08 -0.03 6.67
CA LEU A 80 3.75 -1.32 6.81
C LEU A 80 3.21 -2.40 5.84
N PHE A 81 2.35 -2.06 4.89
CA PHE A 81 1.60 -3.01 4.06
C PHE A 81 2.48 -4.00 3.28
N ALA A 82 3.68 -3.60 2.87
CA ALA A 82 4.59 -4.42 2.08
C ALA A 82 5.72 -5.05 2.91
N VAL A 83 5.79 -4.79 4.22
CA VAL A 83 6.82 -5.39 5.10
C VAL A 83 6.85 -6.93 5.00
N PRO A 84 5.70 -7.64 4.90
CA PRO A 84 5.72 -9.11 4.77
C PRO A 84 6.39 -9.65 3.51
N ILE A 85 6.59 -8.81 2.50
CA ILE A 85 7.28 -9.21 1.25
C ILE A 85 8.80 -9.23 1.45
N HIS A 86 9.30 -8.40 2.36
CA HIS A 86 10.72 -8.10 2.50
C HIS A 86 11.33 -8.60 3.81
N LEU A 87 10.51 -8.93 4.81
CA LEU A 87 10.97 -9.34 6.13
C LEU A 87 10.46 -10.74 6.47
N GLU A 88 11.37 -11.66 6.79
CA GLU A 88 11.02 -12.95 7.35
C GLU A 88 10.37 -12.77 8.73
N ARG A 89 9.35 -13.59 9.03
CA ARG A 89 8.59 -13.52 10.30
C ARG A 89 8.00 -12.13 10.58
N ALA A 90 7.67 -11.38 9.52
CA ALA A 90 7.10 -10.03 9.63
C ALA A 90 5.87 -9.98 10.55
N GLN A 91 5.02 -11.02 10.55
CA GLN A 91 3.81 -11.04 11.36
C GLN A 91 4.13 -11.01 12.86
N ASP A 92 5.12 -11.79 13.31
CA ASP A 92 5.53 -11.81 14.72
C ASP A 92 6.10 -10.45 15.13
N HIS A 93 6.99 -9.91 14.28
CA HIS A 93 7.59 -8.58 14.49
C HIS A 93 6.55 -7.46 14.56
N LEU A 94 5.60 -7.46 13.64
CA LEU A 94 4.52 -6.46 13.61
C LEU A 94 3.61 -6.58 14.83
N ARG A 95 3.31 -7.81 15.28
CA ARG A 95 2.48 -8.05 16.47
C ARG A 95 3.17 -7.56 17.74
N GLU A 96 4.47 -7.80 17.87
CA GLU A 96 5.26 -7.40 19.03
C GLU A 96 5.40 -5.87 19.14
N HIS A 97 5.67 -5.19 18.04
CA HIS A 97 5.98 -3.76 18.05
C HIS A 97 4.77 -2.84 17.81
N PHE A 98 3.77 -3.28 17.05
CA PHE A 98 2.63 -2.46 16.64
C PHE A 98 1.27 -3.02 17.08
N GLY A 99 1.27 -4.20 17.69
CA GLY A 99 0.07 -4.85 18.19
C GLY A 99 -0.66 -5.71 17.16
N ILE A 100 -1.59 -6.54 17.69
CA ILE A 100 -2.30 -7.56 16.93
C ILE A 100 -3.16 -6.95 15.80
N LEU A 101 -3.82 -5.81 16.05
CA LEU A 101 -4.71 -5.18 15.07
C LEU A 101 -3.95 -4.72 13.81
N VAL A 102 -2.78 -4.12 14.00
CA VAL A 102 -1.92 -3.70 12.88
C VAL A 102 -1.40 -4.93 12.13
N ALA A 103 -0.89 -5.93 12.83
CA ALA A 103 -0.38 -7.15 12.22
C ALA A 103 -1.45 -7.86 11.39
N ASP A 104 -2.67 -7.99 11.90
CA ASP A 104 -3.78 -8.64 11.21
C ASP A 104 -4.23 -7.83 9.97
N MET A 105 -4.31 -6.50 10.06
CA MET A 105 -4.60 -5.65 8.90
C MET A 105 -3.54 -5.80 7.81
N VAL A 106 -2.25 -5.80 8.16
CA VAL A 106 -1.15 -5.97 7.20
C VAL A 106 -1.23 -7.35 6.53
N VAL A 107 -1.50 -8.42 7.27
CA VAL A 107 -1.70 -9.77 6.72
C VAL A 107 -2.88 -9.81 5.76
N GLN A 108 -3.99 -9.17 6.09
CA GLN A 108 -5.16 -9.11 5.22
C GLN A 108 -4.85 -8.30 3.94
N LEU A 109 -4.13 -7.18 4.03
CA LEU A 109 -3.68 -6.40 2.87
C LEU A 109 -2.77 -7.22 1.95
N ASP A 110 -1.82 -7.98 2.49
CA ASP A 110 -0.94 -8.87 1.72
C ASP A 110 -1.74 -9.98 1.02
N ARG A 111 -2.69 -10.60 1.71
CA ARG A 111 -3.58 -11.62 1.13
C ARG A 111 -4.39 -11.07 -0.05
N LEU A 112 -4.95 -9.88 0.10
CA LEU A 112 -5.69 -9.21 -0.97
C LEU A 112 -4.80 -8.85 -2.15
N ALA A 113 -3.57 -8.38 -1.90
CA ALA A 113 -2.60 -8.08 -2.94
C ALA A 113 -2.22 -9.34 -3.73
N ARG A 114 -1.93 -10.45 -3.06
CA ARG A 114 -1.60 -11.74 -3.70
C ARG A 114 -2.78 -12.32 -4.48
N PHE A 115 -3.98 -12.22 -3.93
CA PHE A 115 -5.19 -12.66 -4.61
C PHE A 115 -5.40 -11.90 -5.92
N ARG A 116 -5.25 -10.58 -5.89
CA ARG A 116 -5.33 -9.73 -7.06
C ARG A 116 -4.26 -10.07 -8.11
N ALA A 117 -3.01 -10.26 -7.70
CA ALA A 117 -1.93 -10.67 -8.60
C ALA A 117 -2.24 -11.99 -9.32
N ARG A 118 -2.94 -12.92 -8.66
CA ARG A 118 -3.38 -14.17 -9.29
C ARG A 118 -4.52 -13.99 -10.27
N LEU A 119 -5.45 -13.07 -10.00
CA LEU A 119 -6.60 -12.82 -10.90
C LEU A 119 -6.23 -11.98 -12.13
N PHE A 120 -5.31 -11.02 -11.97
CA PHE A 120 -4.98 -10.03 -13.00
C PHE A 120 -3.51 -10.10 -13.45
N GLY A 121 -2.71 -10.94 -12.81
CA GLY A 121 -1.24 -10.96 -12.91
C GLY A 121 -0.63 -11.88 -13.95
N ALA A 122 -1.34 -12.33 -14.96
CA ALA A 122 -0.90 -12.78 -16.27
C ALA A 122 -2.15 -13.06 -17.10
N PRO A 123 -2.24 -12.66 -18.39
CA PRO A 123 -3.31 -13.18 -19.23
C PRO A 123 -3.16 -14.71 -19.28
N PRO A 124 -4.19 -15.50 -18.95
CA PRO A 124 -4.15 -16.92 -19.25
C PRO A 124 -3.87 -17.04 -20.74
N ALA A 125 -2.95 -17.92 -21.10
CA ALA A 125 -2.80 -18.32 -22.49
C ALA A 125 -4.17 -18.82 -22.96
N ARG A 126 -4.91 -17.96 -23.65
CA ARG A 126 -6.21 -18.31 -24.21
C ARG A 126 -6.01 -19.33 -25.31
N GLY A 127 -6.27 -20.60 -24.98
CA GLY A 127 -6.65 -21.58 -25.98
C GLY A 127 -8.04 -21.21 -26.51
N PRO A 128 -8.31 -21.33 -27.84
CA PRO A 128 -9.63 -21.09 -28.39
C PRO A 128 -10.57 -22.22 -27.91
N GLY A 129 -11.51 -21.92 -27.00
CA GLY A 129 -12.55 -22.86 -26.58
C GLY A 129 -13.09 -22.80 -25.17
N ASP A 130 -12.64 -21.90 -24.30
CA ASP A 130 -13.10 -21.88 -22.89
C ASP A 130 -14.06 -20.72 -22.63
N GLU A 131 -15.29 -20.84 -23.16
CA GLU A 131 -16.37 -19.84 -22.94
C GLU A 131 -17.03 -19.97 -21.57
N ASN A 132 -16.63 -20.89 -20.69
CA ASN A 132 -17.38 -21.23 -19.48
C ASN A 132 -16.72 -20.81 -18.16
N THR A 133 -15.63 -20.03 -18.17
CA THR A 133 -14.98 -19.54 -16.94
C THR A 133 -15.39 -18.10 -16.57
N GLY A 134 -16.38 -17.52 -17.24
CA GLY A 134 -16.80 -16.12 -17.11
C GLY A 134 -17.76 -15.84 -15.92
N ARG A 135 -18.00 -16.79 -15.01
CA ARG A 135 -18.93 -16.60 -13.88
C ARG A 135 -18.33 -16.93 -12.53
N LEU A 136 -17.04 -16.74 -12.36
CA LEU A 136 -16.43 -16.71 -11.04
C LEU A 136 -16.81 -15.38 -10.36
N LEU A 137 -17.47 -15.52 -9.22
CA LEU A 137 -17.86 -14.52 -8.23
C LEU A 137 -17.28 -13.14 -8.48
N THR A 138 -18.12 -12.16 -8.70
CA THR A 138 -17.72 -10.76 -8.91
C THR A 138 -16.67 -10.36 -7.87
N PRO A 139 -15.48 -9.89 -8.29
CA PRO A 139 -14.37 -9.55 -7.40
C PRO A 139 -14.73 -8.75 -6.16
N PRO A 140 -15.70 -7.78 -6.20
CA PRO A 140 -16.07 -6.99 -5.03
C PRO A 140 -16.66 -7.81 -3.88
N LYS A 141 -17.55 -8.75 -4.17
CA LYS A 141 -18.18 -9.59 -3.14
C LYS A 141 -17.17 -10.52 -2.47
N MET A 142 -16.17 -10.96 -3.21
CA MET A 142 -15.13 -11.84 -2.71
C MET A 142 -14.14 -11.07 -1.81
N ILE A 143 -13.79 -9.84 -2.16
CA ILE A 143 -12.96 -8.95 -1.32
C ILE A 143 -13.67 -8.66 0.01
N LEU A 144 -14.96 -8.33 -0.03
CA LEU A 144 -15.76 -8.11 1.18
C LEU A 144 -15.85 -9.38 2.04
N ALA A 145 -16.00 -10.55 1.43
CA ALA A 145 -16.08 -11.83 2.14
C ALA A 145 -14.73 -12.27 2.74
N MET A 146 -13.61 -11.84 2.17
CA MET A 146 -12.26 -12.15 2.64
C MET A 146 -11.74 -11.18 3.69
N SER A 147 -12.35 -10.02 3.87
CA SER A 147 -11.93 -9.01 4.84
C SER A 147 -12.90 -8.99 6.02
N SER A 148 -12.41 -9.35 7.20
CA SER A 148 -13.15 -9.22 8.45
C SER A 148 -13.17 -7.78 9.00
N ASP A 149 -12.34 -6.89 8.45
CA ASP A 149 -12.19 -5.51 8.86
C ASP A 149 -12.39 -4.56 7.67
N LEU A 150 -13.44 -3.73 7.72
CA LEU A 150 -13.76 -2.75 6.69
C LEU A 150 -12.61 -1.76 6.41
N ARG A 151 -11.78 -1.48 7.42
CA ARG A 151 -10.60 -0.60 7.26
C ARG A 151 -9.63 -1.14 6.22
N VAL A 152 -9.48 -2.46 6.11
CA VAL A 152 -8.63 -3.11 5.10
C VAL A 152 -9.16 -2.82 3.68
N VAL A 153 -10.47 -2.84 3.48
CA VAL A 153 -11.10 -2.50 2.20
C VAL A 153 -10.84 -1.03 1.87
N VAL A 154 -11.02 -0.13 2.85
CA VAL A 154 -10.74 1.30 2.67
C VAL A 154 -9.26 1.54 2.34
N LEU A 155 -8.34 0.88 3.03
CA LEU A 155 -6.90 0.97 2.73
C LEU A 155 -6.58 0.46 1.33
N ARG A 156 -7.25 -0.58 0.88
CA ARG A 156 -7.07 -1.10 -0.49
C ARG A 156 -7.54 -0.09 -1.54
N LEU A 157 -8.68 0.57 -1.29
CA LEU A 157 -9.18 1.68 -2.13
C LEU A 157 -8.21 2.87 -2.14
N ALA A 158 -7.72 3.26 -0.97
CA ALA A 158 -6.74 4.33 -0.83
C ALA A 158 -5.45 4.02 -1.60
N SER A 159 -4.97 2.76 -1.56
CA SER A 159 -3.81 2.32 -2.35
C SER A 159 -4.07 2.45 -3.86
N SER A 160 -5.24 2.05 -4.35
CA SER A 160 -5.61 2.22 -5.76
C SER A 160 -5.68 3.68 -6.16
N LEU A 161 -6.26 4.53 -5.32
CA LEU A 161 -6.34 5.97 -5.53
C LEU A 161 -4.95 6.62 -5.56
N GLN A 162 -4.06 6.22 -4.66
CA GLN A 162 -2.68 6.72 -4.62
C GLN A 162 -1.94 6.36 -5.91
N THR A 163 -2.03 5.12 -6.38
CA THR A 163 -1.45 4.71 -7.67
C THR A 163 -2.01 5.52 -8.84
N LEU A 164 -3.32 5.76 -8.87
CA LEU A 164 -3.94 6.60 -9.91
C LEU A 164 -3.43 8.05 -9.86
N ARG A 165 -3.26 8.62 -8.65
CA ARG A 165 -2.67 9.96 -8.47
C ARG A 165 -1.23 10.02 -8.97
N TRP A 166 -0.43 8.99 -8.68
CA TRP A 166 0.94 8.89 -9.17
C TRP A 166 1.02 8.83 -10.69
N LEU A 167 0.10 8.09 -11.34
CA LEU A 167 0.06 7.92 -12.78
C LEU A 167 -0.60 9.09 -13.51
N ALA A 168 -1.40 9.90 -12.82
CA ALA A 168 -2.16 10.99 -13.42
C ALA A 168 -1.34 11.92 -14.33
N PRO A 169 -0.10 12.31 -13.99
CA PRO A 169 0.73 13.12 -14.87
C PRO A 169 1.54 12.32 -15.90
N ARG A 170 1.55 10.97 -15.84
CA ARG A 170 2.61 10.18 -16.49
C ARG A 170 2.25 9.45 -17.78
N THR A 171 1.08 8.86 -17.95
CA THR A 171 0.70 8.22 -19.24
C THR A 171 -0.77 7.85 -19.36
N HIS A 172 -1.34 8.03 -20.56
CA HIS A 172 -2.76 7.74 -20.84
C HIS A 172 -3.08 6.23 -20.80
N ALA A 173 -2.18 5.36 -21.26
CA ALA A 173 -2.41 3.91 -21.39
C ALA A 173 -2.46 3.19 -20.04
N LEU A 174 -1.52 3.46 -19.14
CA LEU A 174 -1.49 2.89 -17.79
C LEU A 174 -2.66 3.36 -16.93
N ARG A 175 -3.11 4.62 -17.13
CA ARG A 175 -4.30 5.17 -16.46
C ARG A 175 -5.58 4.41 -16.84
N ALA A 176 -5.76 4.12 -18.13
CA ALA A 176 -6.92 3.38 -18.61
C ALA A 176 -6.98 1.94 -18.07
N MET A 177 -5.83 1.29 -17.96
CA MET A 177 -5.73 -0.05 -17.41
C MET A 177 -6.11 -0.09 -15.92
N LEU A 178 -5.57 0.82 -15.11
CA LEU A 178 -5.83 0.89 -13.68
C LEU A 178 -7.25 1.40 -13.36
N ALA A 179 -7.79 2.30 -14.18
CA ALA A 179 -9.18 2.74 -14.05
C ALA A 179 -10.17 1.60 -14.34
N ARG A 180 -9.87 0.75 -15.33
CA ARG A 180 -10.64 -0.49 -15.56
C ARG A 180 -10.57 -1.42 -14.36
N GLU A 181 -9.37 -1.68 -13.87
CA GLU A 181 -9.17 -2.55 -12.74
C GLU A 181 -9.86 -2.05 -11.46
N ALA A 182 -9.78 -0.74 -11.17
CA ALA A 182 -10.51 -0.14 -10.06
C ALA A 182 -12.04 -0.33 -10.23
N ARG A 183 -12.56 -0.11 -11.43
CA ARG A 183 -14.00 -0.28 -11.71
C ARG A 183 -14.46 -1.73 -11.61
N ASP A 184 -13.61 -2.68 -12.01
CA ASP A 184 -13.96 -4.11 -11.99
C ASP A 184 -13.87 -4.72 -10.57
N VAL A 185 -13.24 -4.00 -9.63
CA VAL A 185 -13.13 -4.37 -8.20
C VAL A 185 -14.24 -3.76 -7.36
N TYR A 186 -14.90 -2.69 -7.83
CA TYR A 186 -15.92 -1.91 -7.10
C TYR A 186 -17.19 -1.72 -7.90
#